data_e823c5a01f2d7e3aa8af1d30d624482a
#
_entry.id   e823c5a01f2d7e3aa8af1d30d624482a
#
_cell.length_a   1.000
_cell.length_b   1.000
_cell.length_c   1.000
_cell.angle_alpha   90.00
_cell.angle_beta   90.00
_cell.angle_gamma   90.00
#
_symmetry.space_group_name_H-M   'P 1'
#
loop_
_entity.id
_entity.type
_entity.pdbx_description
1 polymer ?
#
loop_
_entity_poly.entity_id
_entity_poly.type
_entity_poly.pdbx_seq_one_letter_code
_entity_poly.pdbx_strand_id
1 'polypeptide(L)'
;GNPLVGVTVVTETGNRGTTTGNDGRFLMRVPQGAYLIFAYLGYENQTLKAEPAMSVTLKEDSKSMEAVVVVGYGTQKKANLLGAVSQVTSEELKDRPVSSLGKALQGVIPNLNITYGSGLPGAETNLNIRGVASINGSGAPLVLIDGIEGNIDRVNPNDVESVSVLKDAASAAIYGARAGFGVILITTKNNADGKMRINYSGRFSVSDPTTCTDFITTGYDAAVLADEFNKSYNGSPYTRYDGEDFRQLYRRRNDRTEHPDRPWVVQKNGKYMYYANFDWYDYLFDYTQPTWDHDLSISG
;
A
#
# COMPACT_ATOMS: atom_id res chain seq x y z
N GLY A 1 2.26 9.17 -40.20
CA GLY A 1 1.83 9.87 -39.01
C GLY A 1 0.54 10.63 -39.30
N ASN A 2 -0.30 10.77 -38.29
CA ASN A 2 -1.51 11.56 -38.40
C ASN A 2 -1.17 13.06 -38.39
N PRO A 3 -1.87 13.93 -39.13
CA PRO A 3 -1.66 15.36 -39.11
C PRO A 3 -2.00 15.93 -37.74
N LEU A 4 -1.10 16.72 -37.16
CA LEU A 4 -1.31 17.39 -35.87
C LEU A 4 -1.88 18.79 -36.08
N VAL A 5 -3.07 19.05 -35.55
CA VAL A 5 -3.77 20.32 -35.61
C VAL A 5 -3.40 21.19 -34.44
N GLY A 6 -3.14 22.49 -34.68
CA GLY A 6 -2.87 23.45 -33.58
C GLY A 6 -1.42 23.42 -33.06
N VAL A 7 -0.47 22.80 -33.75
CA VAL A 7 0.96 22.90 -33.40
C VAL A 7 1.39 24.35 -33.54
N THR A 8 1.95 24.91 -32.50
CA THR A 8 2.51 26.27 -32.49
C THR A 8 3.89 26.27 -33.14
N VAL A 9 4.07 27.11 -34.18
CA VAL A 9 5.33 27.30 -34.90
C VAL A 9 5.76 28.74 -34.71
N VAL A 10 6.90 28.97 -34.01
CA VAL A 10 7.44 30.31 -33.78
C VAL A 10 8.88 30.40 -34.22
N THR A 11 9.32 31.60 -34.59
CA THR A 11 10.74 31.86 -34.82
C THR A 11 11.49 31.88 -33.50
N GLU A 12 12.76 31.47 -33.48
CA GLU A 12 13.62 31.50 -32.27
C GLU A 12 13.65 32.90 -31.62
N THR A 13 13.54 33.96 -32.43
CA THR A 13 13.46 35.34 -31.93
C THR A 13 12.09 35.73 -31.35
N GLY A 14 11.08 34.84 -31.42
CA GLY A 14 9.74 35.07 -30.89
C GLY A 14 8.88 36.10 -31.64
N ASN A 15 9.41 36.77 -32.67
CA ASN A 15 8.74 37.89 -33.35
C ASN A 15 7.66 37.46 -34.34
N ARG A 16 7.59 36.20 -34.71
CA ARG A 16 6.58 35.67 -35.67
C ARG A 16 6.18 34.28 -35.26
N GLY A 17 4.89 33.99 -35.37
CA GLY A 17 4.34 32.67 -35.05
C GLY A 17 3.13 32.35 -35.93
N THR A 18 2.84 31.07 -36.10
CA THR A 18 1.67 30.54 -36.75
C THR A 18 1.27 29.22 -36.08
N THR A 19 0.12 28.67 -36.41
CA THR A 19 -0.35 27.36 -35.97
C THR A 19 -0.68 26.49 -37.15
N THR A 20 -0.58 25.15 -36.99
CA THR A 20 -1.00 24.21 -38.02
C THR A 20 -2.52 24.19 -38.13
N GLY A 21 -3.02 24.12 -39.40
CA GLY A 21 -4.44 23.97 -39.71
C GLY A 21 -4.98 22.56 -39.50
N ASN A 22 -6.24 22.33 -39.86
CA ASN A 22 -6.92 21.03 -39.73
C ASN A 22 -6.27 19.91 -40.56
N ASP A 23 -5.47 20.25 -41.55
CA ASP A 23 -4.71 19.35 -42.40
C ASP A 23 -3.27 19.13 -41.89
N GLY A 24 -2.90 19.69 -40.71
CA GLY A 24 -1.57 19.65 -40.16
C GLY A 24 -0.54 20.51 -40.88
N ARG A 25 -0.97 21.37 -41.83
CA ARG A 25 -0.09 22.22 -42.61
C ARG A 25 0.02 23.61 -41.98
N PHE A 26 1.19 24.24 -42.18
CA PHE A 26 1.42 25.63 -41.81
C PHE A 26 2.07 26.40 -42.95
N LEU A 27 1.85 27.71 -42.99
CA LEU A 27 2.50 28.62 -43.89
C LEU A 27 3.06 29.80 -43.08
N MET A 28 4.35 30.08 -43.24
CA MET A 28 5.01 31.15 -42.54
C MET A 28 6.07 31.80 -43.42
N ARG A 29 6.12 33.14 -43.42
CA ARG A 29 7.18 33.90 -44.10
C ARG A 29 8.27 34.24 -43.12
N VAL A 30 9.46 33.69 -43.31
CA VAL A 30 10.62 33.88 -42.46
C VAL A 30 11.86 34.19 -43.29
N PRO A 31 12.85 34.89 -42.74
CA PRO A 31 14.14 35.11 -43.40
C PRO A 31 14.83 33.77 -43.70
N GLN A 32 15.62 33.73 -44.78
CA GLN A 32 16.39 32.54 -45.12
C GLN A 32 17.37 32.19 -44.04
N GLY A 33 17.33 30.95 -43.53
CA GLY A 33 18.21 30.50 -42.45
C GLY A 33 17.67 30.68 -41.04
N ALA A 34 16.45 31.19 -40.84
CA ALA A 34 15.81 31.30 -39.54
C ALA A 34 15.56 29.91 -38.92
N TYR A 35 15.60 29.82 -37.60
CA TYR A 35 15.20 28.64 -36.89
C TYR A 35 13.74 28.75 -36.42
N LEU A 36 13.02 27.64 -36.59
CA LEU A 36 11.63 27.48 -36.19
C LEU A 36 11.54 26.53 -35.03
N ILE A 37 10.80 26.91 -34.00
CA ILE A 37 10.48 26.11 -32.84
C ILE A 37 9.04 25.59 -33.03
N PHE A 38 8.91 24.27 -33.01
CA PHE A 38 7.63 23.56 -33.04
C PHE A 38 7.28 23.13 -31.64
N ALA A 39 6.14 23.62 -31.12
CA ALA A 39 5.65 23.30 -29.79
C ALA A 39 4.23 22.78 -29.84
N TYR A 40 3.95 21.66 -29.23
CA TYR A 40 2.61 21.11 -29.07
C TYR A 40 2.48 20.41 -27.72
N LEU A 41 1.31 20.54 -27.11
CA LEU A 41 1.06 19.97 -25.77
C LEU A 41 1.21 18.45 -25.82
N GLY A 42 2.08 17.89 -24.95
CA GLY A 42 2.36 16.46 -24.91
C GLY A 42 3.45 15.97 -25.89
N TYR A 43 4.15 16.90 -26.56
CA TYR A 43 5.24 16.58 -27.49
C TYR A 43 6.52 17.34 -27.13
N GLU A 44 7.67 16.76 -27.44
CA GLU A 44 8.97 17.42 -27.28
C GLU A 44 9.07 18.59 -28.26
N ASN A 45 9.49 19.77 -27.75
CA ASN A 45 9.77 20.90 -28.61
C ASN A 45 10.93 20.61 -29.56
N GLN A 46 10.72 20.83 -30.87
CA GLN A 46 11.78 20.69 -31.88
C GLN A 46 12.15 22.03 -32.47
N THR A 47 13.46 22.28 -32.58
CA THR A 47 13.99 23.46 -33.27
C THR A 47 14.67 23.02 -34.56
N LEU A 48 14.13 23.48 -35.69
CA LEU A 48 14.64 23.13 -37.01
C LEU A 48 14.89 24.38 -37.84
N LYS A 49 15.84 24.31 -38.77
CA LYS A 49 16.14 25.39 -39.73
C LYS A 49 15.02 25.44 -40.76
N ALA A 50 14.53 26.63 -41.05
CA ALA A 50 13.46 26.84 -42.03
C ALA A 50 13.88 26.47 -43.46
N GLU A 51 13.10 25.64 -44.10
CA GLU A 51 13.24 25.24 -45.51
C GLU A 51 11.95 25.51 -46.27
N PRO A 52 12.00 25.69 -47.60
CA PRO A 52 10.81 26.03 -48.40
C PRO A 52 9.66 25.03 -48.34
N ALA A 53 9.98 23.73 -48.14
CA ALA A 53 9.02 22.67 -47.87
C ALA A 53 9.63 21.71 -46.88
N MET A 54 9.04 21.61 -45.67
CA MET A 54 9.53 20.74 -44.61
C MET A 54 8.41 19.88 -44.02
N SER A 55 8.77 18.66 -43.67
CA SER A 55 7.89 17.76 -42.93
C SER A 55 8.51 17.52 -41.56
N VAL A 56 7.76 17.80 -40.50
CA VAL A 56 8.22 17.70 -39.14
C VAL A 56 7.41 16.63 -38.43
N THR A 57 8.12 15.69 -37.79
CA THR A 57 7.50 14.67 -36.98
C THR A 57 7.86 14.97 -35.52
N LEU A 58 6.87 15.34 -34.72
CA LEU A 58 7.06 15.56 -33.28
C LEU A 58 7.07 14.22 -32.56
N LYS A 59 7.96 14.07 -31.59
CA LYS A 59 7.98 12.91 -30.67
C LYS A 59 7.12 13.22 -29.47
N GLU A 60 6.30 12.25 -29.06
CA GLU A 60 5.56 12.37 -27.80
C GLU A 60 6.51 12.51 -26.64
N ASP A 61 6.30 13.56 -25.83
CA ASP A 61 7.07 13.79 -24.60
C ASP A 61 6.46 12.97 -23.47
N SER A 62 6.96 11.76 -23.30
CA SER A 62 6.57 10.87 -22.20
C SER A 62 6.97 11.40 -20.80
N LYS A 63 7.76 12.48 -20.74
CA LYS A 63 8.20 13.11 -19.49
C LYS A 63 7.36 14.31 -19.07
N SER A 64 6.53 14.85 -19.95
CA SER A 64 5.77 16.09 -19.75
C SER A 64 4.29 15.87 -19.43
N MET A 65 3.88 14.72 -18.93
CA MET A 65 2.65 14.66 -18.16
C MET A 65 2.92 15.38 -16.83
N GLU A 66 2.70 16.71 -16.82
CA GLU A 66 2.68 17.47 -15.57
C GLU A 66 1.76 16.74 -14.61
N ALA A 67 2.35 16.14 -13.58
CA ALA A 67 1.60 15.37 -12.60
C ALA A 67 0.53 16.28 -11.99
N VAL A 68 -0.71 16.05 -12.34
CA VAL A 68 -1.88 16.72 -11.77
C VAL A 68 -2.26 15.97 -10.52
N VAL A 69 -2.35 16.67 -9.40
CA VAL A 69 -2.72 16.09 -8.12
C VAL A 69 -4.16 16.50 -7.81
N VAL A 70 -4.98 15.55 -7.42
CA VAL A 70 -6.30 15.81 -6.90
C VAL A 70 -6.15 16.41 -5.50
N VAL A 71 -6.63 17.62 -5.30
CA VAL A 71 -6.64 18.33 -4.01
C VAL A 71 -8.04 18.84 -3.75
N GLY A 72 -8.67 18.33 -2.73
CA GLY A 72 -10.01 18.77 -2.35
C GLY A 72 -11.05 18.47 -3.43
N TYR A 73 -11.77 19.51 -3.83
CA TYR A 73 -12.80 19.43 -4.86
C TYR A 73 -12.29 19.76 -6.28
N GLY A 74 -10.97 19.72 -6.50
CA GLY A 74 -10.39 20.08 -7.79
C GLY A 74 -9.03 19.44 -8.03
N THR A 75 -8.53 19.61 -9.25
CA THR A 75 -7.21 19.16 -9.67
C THR A 75 -6.26 20.33 -9.75
N GLN A 76 -5.06 20.22 -9.18
CA GLN A 76 -4.01 21.24 -9.29
C GLN A 76 -2.70 20.61 -9.79
N LYS A 77 -1.91 21.40 -10.50
CA LYS A 77 -0.57 20.96 -10.90
C LYS A 77 0.31 20.77 -9.66
N LYS A 78 1.02 19.67 -9.58
CA LYS A 78 1.92 19.35 -8.45
C LYS A 78 2.91 20.48 -8.16
N ALA A 79 3.37 21.18 -9.18
CA ALA A 79 4.28 22.33 -9.07
C ALA A 79 3.66 23.54 -8.33
N ASN A 80 2.33 23.64 -8.27
CA ASN A 80 1.61 24.76 -7.63
C ASN A 80 1.15 24.42 -6.20
N LEU A 81 1.46 23.22 -5.70
CA LEU A 81 1.08 22.81 -4.36
C LEU A 81 2.10 23.35 -3.35
N LEU A 82 1.66 24.27 -2.52
CA LEU A 82 2.47 24.82 -1.40
C LEU A 82 2.58 23.86 -0.21
N GLY A 83 1.79 22.80 -0.19
CA GLY A 83 1.70 21.84 0.91
C GLY A 83 2.51 20.55 0.69
N ALA A 84 2.76 19.83 1.80
CA ALA A 84 3.44 18.52 1.77
C ALA A 84 2.50 17.43 1.25
N VAL A 85 2.35 17.32 -0.07
CA VAL A 85 1.54 16.31 -0.74
C VAL A 85 2.44 15.25 -1.37
N SER A 86 2.11 13.98 -1.15
CA SER A 86 2.71 12.86 -1.86
C SER A 86 1.64 12.17 -2.69
N GLN A 87 1.98 11.80 -3.91
CA GLN A 87 1.09 11.10 -4.82
C GLN A 87 1.75 9.83 -5.32
N VAL A 88 0.96 8.79 -5.44
CA VAL A 88 1.31 7.50 -6.04
C VAL A 88 0.33 7.23 -7.17
N THR A 89 0.83 6.80 -8.30
CA THR A 89 0.02 6.49 -9.49
C THR A 89 -0.27 5.00 -9.59
N SER A 90 -1.24 4.63 -10.44
CA SER A 90 -1.58 3.24 -10.70
C SER A 90 -0.40 2.41 -11.21
N GLU A 91 0.54 3.02 -11.93
CA GLU A 91 1.73 2.32 -12.46
C GLU A 91 2.66 1.85 -11.33
N GLU A 92 2.83 2.66 -10.28
CA GLU A 92 3.65 2.30 -9.12
C GLU A 92 3.00 1.22 -8.24
N LEU A 93 1.68 1.06 -8.35
CA LEU A 93 0.90 0.07 -7.60
C LEU A 93 0.73 -1.26 -8.36
N LYS A 94 0.77 -1.24 -9.70
CA LYS A 94 0.41 -2.34 -10.59
C LYS A 94 1.23 -3.62 -10.39
N ASP A 95 2.53 -3.49 -10.07
CA ASP A 95 3.44 -4.62 -9.96
C ASP A 95 3.52 -5.19 -8.54
N ARG A 96 2.67 -4.74 -7.64
CA ARG A 96 2.65 -5.22 -6.26
C ARG A 96 1.66 -6.36 -6.06
N PRO A 97 2.13 -7.57 -5.73
CA PRO A 97 1.27 -8.74 -5.55
C PRO A 97 0.62 -8.73 -4.15
N VAL A 98 -0.22 -7.73 -3.87
CA VAL A 98 -0.87 -7.55 -2.57
C VAL A 98 -2.39 -7.48 -2.71
N SER A 99 -3.12 -7.98 -1.71
CA SER A 99 -4.57 -8.10 -1.72
C SER A 99 -5.33 -6.82 -1.33
N SER A 100 -4.69 -5.88 -0.64
CA SER A 100 -5.33 -4.63 -0.22
C SER A 100 -4.50 -3.41 -0.61
N LEU A 101 -5.18 -2.28 -0.85
CA LEU A 101 -4.52 -1.01 -1.17
C LEU A 101 -3.63 -0.54 -0.01
N GLY A 102 -4.03 -0.79 1.25
CA GLY A 102 -3.20 -0.50 2.41
C GLY A 102 -1.83 -1.18 2.32
N LYS A 103 -1.81 -2.48 1.98
CA LYS A 103 -0.54 -3.22 1.77
C LYS A 103 0.24 -2.68 0.56
N ALA A 104 -0.46 -2.29 -0.50
CA ALA A 104 0.17 -1.74 -1.70
C ALA A 104 0.92 -0.42 -1.43
N LEU A 105 0.45 0.39 -0.51
CA LEU A 105 1.05 1.68 -0.19
C LEU A 105 2.23 1.61 0.79
N GLN A 106 2.43 0.46 1.43
CA GLN A 106 3.51 0.29 2.41
C GLN A 106 4.88 0.53 1.79
N GLY A 107 5.64 1.46 2.37
CA GLY A 107 6.99 1.83 1.92
C GLY A 107 7.05 2.68 0.64
N VAL A 108 5.90 3.03 0.02
CA VAL A 108 5.87 3.87 -1.19
C VAL A 108 5.78 5.35 -0.83
N ILE A 109 4.98 5.66 0.18
CA ILE A 109 4.71 7.05 0.56
C ILE A 109 5.57 7.42 1.78
N PRO A 110 6.49 8.38 1.66
CA PRO A 110 7.28 8.85 2.80
C PRO A 110 6.39 9.39 3.91
N ASN A 111 6.71 9.08 5.18
CA ASN A 111 5.97 9.48 6.38
C ASN A 111 4.53 8.95 6.49
N LEU A 112 4.14 7.97 5.69
CA LEU A 112 2.95 7.16 5.90
C LEU A 112 3.38 5.84 6.54
N ASN A 113 3.08 5.68 7.81
CA ASN A 113 3.32 4.45 8.55
C ASN A 113 2.10 3.55 8.42
N ILE A 114 2.33 2.33 7.98
CA ILE A 114 1.31 1.31 7.80
C ILE A 114 1.70 0.11 8.66
N THR A 115 0.83 -0.22 9.62
CA THR A 115 1.05 -1.36 10.52
C THR A 115 -0.17 -2.27 10.52
N TYR A 116 0.09 -3.54 10.74
CA TYR A 116 -0.94 -4.59 10.84
C TYR A 116 -0.94 -5.11 12.27
N GLY A 117 -2.11 -5.18 12.87
CA GLY A 117 -2.29 -5.71 14.22
C GLY A 117 -2.16 -7.24 14.28
N SER A 118 -2.44 -7.92 13.16
CA SER A 118 -2.32 -9.36 13.02
C SER A 118 -2.02 -9.76 11.58
N GLY A 119 -1.50 -10.97 11.37
CA GLY A 119 -1.31 -11.57 10.04
C GLY A 119 -2.58 -12.21 9.45
N LEU A 120 -3.72 -12.07 10.10
CA LEU A 120 -4.97 -12.69 9.66
C LEU A 120 -5.45 -12.09 8.34
N PRO A 121 -6.00 -12.90 7.43
CA PRO A 121 -6.68 -12.42 6.23
C PRO A 121 -7.82 -11.47 6.61
N GLY A 122 -7.89 -10.29 5.95
CA GLY A 122 -8.91 -9.29 6.24
C GLY A 122 -8.66 -8.43 7.48
N ALA A 123 -7.49 -8.57 8.14
CA ALA A 123 -7.10 -7.66 9.21
C ALA A 123 -7.00 -6.22 8.70
N GLU A 124 -7.60 -5.29 9.45
CA GLU A 124 -7.57 -3.87 9.10
C GLU A 124 -6.17 -3.28 9.22
N THR A 125 -5.88 -2.37 8.33
CA THR A 125 -4.63 -1.63 8.27
C THR A 125 -4.68 -0.44 9.21
N ASN A 126 -3.71 -0.33 10.12
CA ASN A 126 -3.51 0.87 10.90
C ASN A 126 -2.65 1.86 10.13
N LEU A 127 -3.24 3.01 9.82
CA LEU A 127 -2.61 4.10 9.08
C LEU A 127 -2.22 5.22 10.03
N ASN A 128 -1.02 5.74 9.87
CA ASN A 128 -0.56 6.88 10.63
C ASN A 128 0.33 7.78 9.77
N ILE A 129 0.06 9.09 9.77
CA ILE A 129 0.85 10.08 9.05
C ILE A 129 1.64 10.90 10.07
N ARG A 130 2.99 10.96 9.91
CA ARG A 130 3.91 11.71 10.78
C ARG A 130 3.97 11.25 12.24
N GLY A 131 3.58 10.02 12.55
CA GLY A 131 3.66 9.47 13.91
C GLY A 131 2.41 9.72 14.75
N VAL A 132 2.40 9.18 15.96
CA VAL A 132 1.27 9.27 16.90
C VAL A 132 1.22 10.69 17.49
N ALA A 133 0.23 11.47 17.09
CA ALA A 133 0.05 12.85 17.53
C ALA A 133 -1.02 13.02 18.64
N SER A 134 -1.65 11.90 19.07
CA SER A 134 -2.72 11.93 20.09
C SER A 134 -2.43 10.95 21.21
N ILE A 135 -2.60 11.40 22.45
CA ILE A 135 -2.45 10.56 23.65
C ILE A 135 -3.69 9.68 23.87
N ASN A 136 -4.87 10.16 23.46
CA ASN A 136 -6.17 9.51 23.73
C ASN A 136 -6.96 9.16 22.46
N GLY A 137 -6.43 9.40 21.27
CA GLY A 137 -7.11 9.16 20.01
C GLY A 137 -6.36 8.20 19.09
N SER A 138 -7.04 7.62 18.12
CA SER A 138 -6.46 6.69 17.14
C SER A 138 -5.38 7.33 16.26
N GLY A 139 -5.41 8.67 16.10
CA GLY A 139 -4.48 9.37 15.22
C GLY A 139 -4.58 8.95 13.74
N ALA A 140 -5.67 8.27 13.36
CA ALA A 140 -5.86 7.78 12.00
C ALA A 140 -6.18 8.93 11.02
N PRO A 141 -5.60 8.93 9.81
CA PRO A 141 -5.93 9.89 8.78
C PRO A 141 -7.35 9.66 8.24
N LEU A 142 -7.96 10.72 7.69
CA LEU A 142 -9.22 10.61 6.98
C LEU A 142 -8.97 9.97 5.60
N VAL A 143 -9.65 8.87 5.31
CA VAL A 143 -9.58 8.20 4.01
C VAL A 143 -10.81 8.55 3.19
N LEU A 144 -10.60 9.11 1.99
CA LEU A 144 -11.66 9.45 1.04
C LEU A 144 -11.46 8.69 -0.27
N ILE A 145 -12.50 7.98 -0.71
CA ILE A 145 -12.56 7.26 -1.96
C ILE A 145 -13.53 8.02 -2.86
N ASP A 146 -13.03 8.62 -3.94
CA ASP A 146 -13.78 9.50 -4.84
C ASP A 146 -14.60 10.58 -4.08
N GLY A 147 -14.00 11.12 -3.02
CA GLY A 147 -14.60 12.16 -2.18
C GLY A 147 -15.52 11.64 -1.05
N ILE A 148 -15.75 10.34 -0.96
CA ILE A 148 -16.59 9.72 0.08
C ILE A 148 -15.68 9.00 1.08
N GLU A 149 -15.98 9.15 2.37
CA GLU A 149 -15.24 8.45 3.42
C GLU A 149 -15.41 6.92 3.31
N GLY A 150 -14.29 6.20 3.36
CA GLY A 150 -14.29 4.76 3.19
C GLY A 150 -13.09 4.07 3.85
N ASN A 151 -13.08 2.74 3.77
CA ASN A 151 -12.00 1.91 4.28
C ASN A 151 -11.04 1.54 3.13
N ILE A 152 -9.76 1.86 3.31
CA ILE A 152 -8.69 1.60 2.33
C ILE A 152 -8.52 0.11 2.01
N ASP A 153 -8.78 -0.78 2.98
CA ASP A 153 -8.59 -2.22 2.81
C ASP A 153 -9.66 -2.88 1.92
N ARG A 154 -10.75 -2.15 1.66
CA ARG A 154 -11.84 -2.60 0.77
C ARG A 154 -11.65 -2.17 -0.68
N VAL A 155 -10.63 -1.37 -0.96
CA VAL A 155 -10.33 -0.88 -2.31
C VAL A 155 -9.40 -1.85 -3.01
N ASN A 156 -9.80 -2.31 -4.19
CA ASN A 156 -8.93 -3.10 -5.05
C ASN A 156 -7.81 -2.20 -5.62
N PRO A 157 -6.53 -2.53 -5.43
CA PRO A 157 -5.42 -1.74 -5.99
C PRO A 157 -5.49 -1.57 -7.51
N ASN A 158 -6.08 -2.53 -8.23
CA ASN A 158 -6.20 -2.50 -9.68
C ASN A 158 -7.20 -1.46 -10.19
N ASP A 159 -8.17 -1.06 -9.37
CA ASP A 159 -9.18 -0.06 -9.72
C ASP A 159 -8.74 1.38 -9.37
N VAL A 160 -7.59 1.54 -8.74
CA VAL A 160 -7.05 2.84 -8.34
C VAL A 160 -6.32 3.50 -9.52
N GLU A 161 -6.63 4.77 -9.77
CA GLU A 161 -5.90 5.64 -10.69
C GLU A 161 -4.74 6.32 -9.98
N SER A 162 -5.03 6.92 -8.82
CA SER A 162 -4.00 7.58 -8.01
C SER A 162 -4.39 7.65 -6.53
N VAL A 163 -3.37 7.72 -5.67
CA VAL A 163 -3.51 7.99 -4.24
C VAL A 163 -2.71 9.23 -3.90
N SER A 164 -3.39 10.24 -3.35
CA SER A 164 -2.76 11.47 -2.88
C SER A 164 -2.85 11.57 -1.35
N VAL A 165 -1.72 11.81 -0.70
CA VAL A 165 -1.66 11.94 0.76
C VAL A 165 -1.33 13.37 1.14
N LEU A 166 -2.29 14.03 1.79
CA LEU A 166 -2.16 15.37 2.33
C LEU A 166 -1.63 15.29 3.76
N LYS A 167 -0.38 15.70 3.94
CA LYS A 167 0.35 15.47 5.21
C LYS A 167 0.33 16.66 6.15
N ASP A 168 -0.04 17.83 5.68
CA ASP A 168 -0.07 19.05 6.48
C ASP A 168 -1.48 19.58 6.70
N ALA A 169 -1.63 20.37 7.74
CA ALA A 169 -2.90 20.95 8.12
C ALA A 169 -3.42 21.98 7.08
N ALA A 170 -2.53 22.65 6.34
CA ALA A 170 -2.94 23.63 5.34
C ALA A 170 -3.61 22.97 4.15
N SER A 171 -3.03 21.88 3.63
CA SER A 171 -3.62 21.08 2.54
C SER A 171 -4.88 20.34 2.98
N ALA A 172 -4.96 19.94 4.24
CA ALA A 172 -6.08 19.20 4.82
C ALA A 172 -7.24 20.09 5.32
N ALA A 173 -7.03 21.40 5.43
CA ALA A 173 -7.98 22.33 6.08
C ALA A 173 -9.40 22.31 5.48
N ILE A 174 -9.52 22.06 4.18
CA ILE A 174 -10.83 21.99 3.49
C ILE A 174 -11.72 20.83 3.97
N TYR A 175 -11.12 19.80 4.60
CA TYR A 175 -11.82 18.64 5.14
C TYR A 175 -12.18 18.79 6.63
N GLY A 176 -11.88 19.98 7.21
CA GLY A 176 -12.24 20.34 8.59
C GLY A 176 -11.47 19.57 9.66
N ALA A 177 -12.05 19.53 10.87
CA ALA A 177 -11.41 18.96 12.07
C ALA A 177 -11.06 17.45 11.95
N ARG A 178 -11.76 16.70 11.12
CA ARG A 178 -11.52 15.27 10.89
C ARG A 178 -10.21 14.98 10.17
N ALA A 179 -9.69 15.98 9.46
CA ALA A 179 -8.44 15.89 8.71
C ALA A 179 -7.20 16.27 9.53
N GLY A 180 -7.35 16.45 10.84
CA GLY A 180 -6.25 16.87 11.74
C GLY A 180 -5.03 15.93 11.73
N PHE A 181 -5.24 14.67 11.41
CA PHE A 181 -4.17 13.66 11.28
C PHE A 181 -3.74 13.38 9.84
N GLY A 182 -4.17 14.23 8.90
CA GLY A 182 -3.93 14.10 7.48
C GLY A 182 -5.09 13.48 6.72
N VAL A 183 -5.00 13.50 5.38
CA VAL A 183 -6.03 12.96 4.48
C VAL A 183 -5.39 12.09 3.43
N ILE A 184 -5.99 10.96 3.16
CA ILE A 184 -5.65 10.06 2.06
C ILE A 184 -6.78 10.12 1.05
N LEU A 185 -6.49 10.65 -0.13
CA LEU A 185 -7.42 10.76 -1.25
C LEU A 185 -7.13 9.63 -2.23
N ILE A 186 -8.11 8.79 -2.46
CA ILE A 186 -8.06 7.68 -3.41
C ILE A 186 -8.97 8.06 -4.57
N THR A 187 -8.41 8.12 -5.77
CA THR A 187 -9.15 8.32 -7.00
C THR A 187 -9.21 7.01 -7.74
N THR A 188 -10.40 6.55 -8.07
CA THR A 188 -10.59 5.33 -8.86
C THR A 188 -10.56 5.64 -10.35
N LYS A 189 -10.24 4.61 -11.14
CA LYS A 189 -10.20 4.72 -12.60
C LYS A 189 -11.61 4.99 -13.13
N ASN A 190 -11.76 6.12 -13.82
CA ASN A 190 -13.00 6.49 -14.48
C ASN A 190 -12.83 6.42 -16.00
N ASN A 191 -13.74 5.73 -16.68
CA ASN A 191 -13.77 5.67 -18.13
C ASN A 191 -14.59 6.82 -18.69
N ALA A 192 -13.92 7.96 -18.89
CA ALA A 192 -14.55 9.14 -19.52
C ALA A 192 -14.97 8.91 -20.98
N ASP A 193 -14.49 7.83 -21.61
CA ASP A 193 -14.72 7.54 -23.03
C ASP A 193 -16.08 6.89 -23.33
N GLY A 194 -16.91 6.61 -22.30
CA GLY A 194 -18.21 5.95 -22.46
C GLY A 194 -18.15 4.54 -23.05
N LYS A 195 -16.97 3.91 -23.04
CA LYS A 195 -16.80 2.52 -23.51
C LYS A 195 -16.78 1.59 -22.31
N MET A 196 -17.61 0.58 -22.35
CA MET A 196 -17.61 -0.46 -21.33
C MET A 196 -16.26 -1.20 -21.34
N ARG A 197 -15.62 -1.27 -20.20
CA ARG A 197 -14.40 -2.06 -19.95
C ARG A 197 -14.68 -3.10 -18.88
N ILE A 198 -14.28 -4.32 -19.15
CA ILE A 198 -14.37 -5.44 -18.21
C ILE A 198 -12.95 -5.87 -17.91
N ASN A 199 -12.57 -5.80 -16.65
CA ASN A 199 -11.27 -6.30 -16.17
C ASN A 199 -11.52 -7.46 -15.20
N TYR A 200 -10.77 -8.53 -15.41
CA TYR A 200 -10.71 -9.64 -14.46
C TYR A 200 -9.27 -9.84 -14.01
N SER A 201 -9.06 -9.94 -12.71
CA SER A 201 -7.79 -10.33 -12.14
C SER A 201 -7.96 -11.50 -11.18
N GLY A 202 -7.08 -12.49 -11.31
CA GLY A 202 -7.01 -13.64 -10.40
C GLY A 202 -5.64 -13.69 -9.75
N ARG A 203 -5.61 -13.90 -8.43
CA ARG A 203 -4.38 -14.07 -7.66
C ARG A 203 -4.46 -15.34 -6.84
N PHE A 204 -3.37 -16.07 -6.85
CA PHE A 204 -3.12 -17.16 -5.94
C PHE A 204 -1.94 -16.79 -5.05
N SER A 205 -2.09 -16.94 -3.74
CA SER A 205 -1.02 -16.70 -2.79
C SER A 205 -0.97 -17.81 -1.75
N VAL A 206 0.23 -18.01 -1.22
CA VAL A 206 0.50 -18.98 -0.16
C VAL A 206 1.19 -18.21 0.96
N SER A 207 0.67 -18.36 2.16
CA SER A 207 1.20 -17.67 3.35
C SER A 207 1.65 -18.72 4.37
N ASP A 208 2.88 -18.57 4.85
CA ASP A 208 3.42 -19.36 5.94
C ASP A 208 3.73 -18.46 7.13
N PRO A 209 3.61 -18.96 8.38
CA PRO A 209 4.04 -18.22 9.56
C PRO A 209 5.53 -17.89 9.49
N THR A 210 5.89 -16.62 9.74
CA THR A 210 7.29 -16.16 9.78
C THR A 210 7.87 -16.16 11.19
N THR A 211 7.10 -16.60 12.17
CA THR A 211 7.53 -16.65 13.58
C THR A 211 8.57 -17.76 13.73
N CYS A 212 9.61 -17.49 14.53
CA CYS A 212 10.57 -18.51 14.92
C CYS A 212 9.85 -19.64 15.66
N THR A 213 10.15 -20.89 15.33
CA THR A 213 9.58 -22.08 15.97
C THR A 213 10.39 -22.58 17.16
N ASP A 214 11.44 -21.86 17.55
CA ASP A 214 12.30 -22.22 18.69
C ASP A 214 11.65 -21.85 20.03
N PHE A 215 10.53 -22.48 20.31
CA PHE A 215 9.81 -22.34 21.56
C PHE A 215 10.14 -23.48 22.53
N ILE A 216 9.94 -23.20 23.82
CA ILE A 216 9.99 -24.24 24.86
C ILE A 216 8.71 -25.08 24.74
N THR A 217 8.83 -26.26 24.18
CA THR A 217 7.70 -27.20 23.96
C THR A 217 7.65 -28.32 24.98
N THR A 218 8.67 -28.42 25.87
CA THR A 218 8.71 -29.43 26.94
C THR A 218 8.02 -28.92 28.19
N GLY A 219 7.09 -29.70 28.75
CA GLY A 219 6.35 -29.33 29.95
C GLY A 219 7.24 -29.11 31.15
N TYR A 220 8.35 -29.87 31.29
CA TYR A 220 9.34 -29.69 32.35
C TYR A 220 10.02 -28.33 32.29
N ASP A 221 10.61 -27.97 31.13
CA ASP A 221 11.38 -26.74 31.00
C ASP A 221 10.45 -25.50 31.10
N ALA A 222 9.25 -25.60 30.57
CA ALA A 222 8.24 -24.56 30.71
C ALA A 222 7.81 -24.31 32.16
N ALA A 223 7.60 -25.40 32.93
CA ALA A 223 7.23 -25.29 34.35
C ALA A 223 8.35 -24.71 35.20
N VAL A 224 9.60 -25.16 34.97
CA VAL A 224 10.78 -24.62 35.68
C VAL A 224 10.94 -23.13 35.38
N LEU A 225 10.90 -22.74 34.12
CA LEU A 225 11.04 -21.33 33.73
C LEU A 225 9.92 -20.45 34.28
N ALA A 226 8.67 -20.91 34.26
CA ALA A 226 7.54 -20.19 34.80
C ALA A 226 7.67 -19.98 36.31
N ASP A 227 8.14 -21.02 37.05
CA ASP A 227 8.36 -20.93 38.49
C ASP A 227 9.52 -20.00 38.84
N GLU A 228 10.63 -20.07 38.13
CA GLU A 228 11.78 -19.16 38.34
C GLU A 228 11.40 -17.72 38.08
N PHE A 229 10.69 -17.46 36.96
CA PHE A 229 10.21 -16.12 36.65
C PHE A 229 9.27 -15.58 37.72
N ASN A 230 8.28 -16.36 38.14
CA ASN A 230 7.32 -15.90 39.14
C ASN A 230 7.94 -15.74 40.54
N LYS A 231 8.87 -16.61 40.92
CA LYS A 231 9.64 -16.47 42.18
C LYS A 231 10.44 -15.17 42.17
N SER A 232 11.06 -14.80 41.08
CA SER A 232 11.82 -13.55 40.95
C SER A 232 10.94 -12.32 41.10
N TYR A 233 9.69 -12.38 40.65
CA TYR A 233 8.75 -11.25 40.68
C TYR A 233 7.87 -11.25 41.94
N ASN A 234 7.27 -12.40 42.33
CA ASN A 234 6.29 -12.50 43.43
C ASN A 234 6.80 -13.25 44.65
N GLY A 235 8.02 -13.78 44.65
CA GLY A 235 8.58 -14.56 45.74
C GLY A 235 8.01 -15.98 45.89
N SER A 236 7.09 -16.41 45.02
CA SER A 236 6.42 -17.73 45.05
C SER A 236 6.39 -18.39 43.67
N PRO A 237 6.34 -19.74 43.61
CA PRO A 237 6.24 -20.44 42.34
C PRO A 237 4.89 -20.14 41.65
N TYR A 238 4.88 -20.15 40.32
CA TYR A 238 3.69 -20.00 39.50
C TYR A 238 2.89 -21.30 39.43
N THR A 239 3.59 -22.41 39.21
CA THR A 239 2.98 -23.72 39.13
C THR A 239 2.62 -24.27 40.50
N ARG A 240 1.73 -25.27 40.52
CA ARG A 240 1.35 -26.00 41.72
C ARG A 240 2.00 -27.37 41.81
N TYR A 241 3.04 -27.59 41.00
CA TYR A 241 3.78 -28.84 40.98
C TYR A 241 4.62 -29.00 42.20
N ASP A 242 4.61 -30.21 42.80
CA ASP A 242 5.54 -30.60 43.84
C ASP A 242 6.79 -31.31 43.25
N GLY A 243 7.71 -31.72 44.13
CA GLY A 243 8.94 -32.35 43.65
C GLY A 243 8.74 -33.68 42.93
N GLU A 244 7.64 -34.41 43.19
CA GLU A 244 7.30 -35.63 42.45
C GLU A 244 6.73 -35.28 41.07
N ASP A 245 5.93 -34.24 40.99
CA ASP A 245 5.39 -33.75 39.72
C ASP A 245 6.51 -33.31 38.77
N PHE A 246 7.50 -32.57 39.29
CA PHE A 246 8.70 -32.20 38.51
C PHE A 246 9.52 -33.43 38.05
N ARG A 247 9.62 -34.48 38.89
CA ARG A 247 10.26 -35.72 38.48
C ARG A 247 9.49 -36.44 37.37
N GLN A 248 8.17 -36.43 37.43
CA GLN A 248 7.32 -36.96 36.37
C GLN A 248 7.46 -36.18 35.08
N LEU A 249 7.43 -34.84 35.13
CA LEU A 249 7.65 -33.97 33.98
C LEU A 249 9.04 -34.22 33.37
N TYR A 250 10.09 -34.33 34.16
CA TYR A 250 11.45 -34.60 33.71
C TYR A 250 11.57 -35.98 33.02
N ARG A 251 10.98 -37.03 33.60
CA ARG A 251 10.96 -38.35 32.98
C ARG A 251 10.27 -38.37 31.62
N ARG A 252 9.26 -37.52 31.41
CA ARG A 252 8.47 -37.39 30.19
C ARG A 252 9.02 -36.38 29.22
N ARG A 253 10.11 -35.71 29.51
CA ARG A 253 10.64 -34.57 28.79
C ARG A 253 10.79 -34.80 27.26
N ASN A 254 11.12 -36.04 26.88
CA ASN A 254 11.28 -36.46 25.47
C ASN A 254 10.11 -37.29 24.94
N ASP A 255 9.03 -37.41 25.68
CA ASP A 255 7.88 -38.23 25.32
C ASP A 255 6.71 -37.33 24.94
N ARG A 256 6.35 -37.33 23.68
CA ARG A 256 5.20 -36.60 23.11
C ARG A 256 3.98 -37.49 22.91
N THR A 257 3.97 -38.71 23.46
CA THR A 257 2.89 -39.67 23.27
C THR A 257 2.05 -39.80 24.54
N GLU A 258 0.75 -39.97 24.36
CA GLU A 258 -0.16 -40.32 25.46
C GLU A 258 -0.31 -41.87 25.52
N HIS A 259 -0.29 -42.39 26.73
CA HIS A 259 -0.53 -43.83 26.97
C HIS A 259 -1.43 -43.98 28.23
N PRO A 260 -2.31 -44.99 28.30
CA PRO A 260 -3.16 -45.24 29.47
C PRO A 260 -2.42 -45.30 30.80
N ASP A 261 -1.21 -45.90 30.83
CA ASP A 261 -0.38 -45.93 32.02
C ASP A 261 0.38 -44.63 32.29
N ARG A 262 0.36 -43.69 31.39
CA ARG A 262 1.03 -42.41 31.46
C ARG A 262 0.15 -41.32 30.84
N PRO A 263 -1.06 -41.08 31.38
CA PRO A 263 -1.97 -40.09 30.84
C PRO A 263 -1.36 -38.69 30.95
N TRP A 264 -1.70 -37.84 30.02
CA TRP A 264 -1.27 -36.44 30.03
C TRP A 264 -1.88 -35.64 31.17
N VAL A 265 -3.07 -36.02 31.58
CA VAL A 265 -3.81 -35.35 32.65
C VAL A 265 -4.04 -36.33 33.78
N VAL A 266 -3.64 -35.96 35.00
CA VAL A 266 -3.85 -36.75 36.21
C VAL A 266 -4.58 -35.91 37.24
N GLN A 267 -5.60 -36.47 37.88
CA GLN A 267 -6.24 -35.81 39.01
C GLN A 267 -5.49 -36.10 40.29
N LYS A 268 -5.01 -35.06 40.95
CA LYS A 268 -4.26 -35.13 42.23
C LYS A 268 -4.89 -34.14 43.21
N ASN A 269 -5.35 -34.61 44.35
CA ASN A 269 -5.97 -33.77 45.41
C ASN A 269 -7.11 -32.87 44.89
N GLY A 270 -7.96 -33.41 44.06
CA GLY A 270 -9.07 -32.68 43.46
C GLY A 270 -8.71 -31.65 42.36
N LYS A 271 -7.43 -31.60 41.95
CA LYS A 271 -6.93 -30.72 40.90
C LYS A 271 -6.41 -31.54 39.70
N TYR A 272 -6.55 -31.00 38.51
CA TYR A 272 -5.95 -31.57 37.31
C TYR A 272 -4.52 -31.10 37.16
N MET A 273 -3.58 -32.07 37.04
CA MET A 273 -2.16 -31.86 36.81
C MET A 273 -1.85 -32.33 35.38
N TYR A 274 -1.09 -31.53 34.62
CA TYR A 274 -0.78 -31.76 33.21
C TYR A 274 0.69 -32.15 33.09
N TYR A 275 0.97 -33.31 32.52
CA TYR A 275 2.35 -33.80 32.31
C TYR A 275 2.69 -33.99 30.83
N ALA A 276 1.91 -33.35 29.96
CA ALA A 276 2.10 -33.43 28.52
C ALA A 276 3.30 -32.59 28.03
N ASN A 277 3.89 -33.05 26.94
CA ASN A 277 4.76 -32.26 26.08
C ASN A 277 4.02 -32.03 24.78
N PHE A 278 3.36 -30.91 24.64
CA PHE A 278 2.54 -30.59 23.50
C PHE A 278 3.00 -29.29 22.87
N ASP A 279 3.30 -29.34 21.59
CA ASP A 279 3.65 -28.16 20.81
C ASP A 279 2.38 -27.47 20.31
N TRP A 280 1.91 -26.50 21.08
CA TRP A 280 0.72 -25.71 20.75
C TRP A 280 0.93 -24.84 19.52
N TYR A 281 2.17 -24.38 19.27
CA TYR A 281 2.45 -23.54 18.12
C TYR A 281 2.34 -24.38 16.82
N ASP A 282 3.02 -25.52 16.79
CA ASP A 282 2.96 -26.47 15.67
C ASP A 282 1.51 -26.90 15.41
N TYR A 283 0.76 -27.22 16.45
CA TYR A 283 -0.64 -27.62 16.33
C TYR A 283 -1.56 -26.51 15.78
N LEU A 284 -1.35 -25.26 16.17
CA LEU A 284 -2.21 -24.14 15.81
C LEU A 284 -1.79 -23.43 14.51
N PHE A 285 -0.49 -23.45 14.18
CA PHE A 285 0.09 -22.61 13.13
C PHE A 285 0.93 -23.39 12.09
N ASP A 286 0.93 -24.72 12.13
CA ASP A 286 1.66 -25.57 11.17
C ASP A 286 0.95 -25.68 9.80
N TYR A 287 0.14 -24.69 9.43
CA TYR A 287 -0.59 -24.76 8.18
C TYR A 287 -0.18 -23.63 7.24
N THR A 288 0.39 -24.01 6.12
CA THR A 288 0.45 -23.21 4.91
C THR A 288 -0.97 -22.81 4.49
N GLN A 289 -1.23 -21.54 4.40
CA GLN A 289 -2.56 -20.99 4.10
C GLN A 289 -2.64 -20.53 2.63
N PRO A 290 -3.28 -21.31 1.73
CA PRO A 290 -3.54 -20.86 0.38
C PRO A 290 -4.70 -19.85 0.37
N THR A 291 -4.54 -18.80 -0.44
CA THR A 291 -5.56 -17.78 -0.66
C THR A 291 -5.77 -17.57 -2.14
N TRP A 292 -7.03 -17.48 -2.57
CA TRP A 292 -7.43 -17.14 -3.93
C TRP A 292 -8.22 -15.85 -3.89
N ASP A 293 -7.77 -14.87 -4.65
CA ASP A 293 -8.47 -13.61 -4.83
C ASP A 293 -8.95 -13.52 -6.29
N HIS A 294 -10.20 -13.22 -6.50
CA HIS A 294 -10.79 -13.03 -7.81
C HIS A 294 -11.50 -11.68 -7.84
N ASP A 295 -11.02 -10.78 -8.68
CA ASP A 295 -11.57 -9.45 -8.85
C ASP A 295 -12.18 -9.30 -10.25
N LEU A 296 -13.40 -8.85 -10.32
CA LEU A 296 -14.09 -8.49 -11.55
C LEU A 296 -14.53 -7.03 -11.46
N SER A 297 -14.00 -6.17 -12.31
CA SER A 297 -14.44 -4.79 -12.40
C SER A 297 -15.06 -4.50 -13.76
N ILE A 298 -16.19 -3.78 -13.74
CA ILE A 298 -16.92 -3.34 -14.93
C ILE A 298 -17.06 -1.82 -14.81
N SER A 299 -16.56 -1.10 -15.79
CA SER A 299 -16.63 0.36 -15.84
C SER A 299 -17.06 0.82 -17.25
N GLY A 300 -17.90 1.88 -17.33
CA GLY A 300 -18.41 2.39 -18.59
C GLY A 300 -19.22 3.66 -18.43
#